data_c59cc4727d7dac6836c56a505115edba
#
_entry.id   c59cc4727d7dac6836c56a505115edba
#
_cell.length_a   1.000
_cell.length_b   1.000
_cell.length_c   1.000
_cell.angle_alpha   90.00
_cell.angle_beta   90.00
_cell.angle_gamma   90.00
#
_symmetry.space_group_name_H-M   'P 1'
#
loop_
_entity.id
_entity.type
_entity.pdbx_description
1 polymer ?
#
loop_
_entity_poly.entity_id
_entity_poly.type
_entity_poly.pdbx_seq_one_letter_code
_entity_poly.pdbx_strand_id
1 'polypeptide(L)'
;MSETYDLYIIHGWTYTVEPWNRTLAILKEQGIRVKMLHVPGLTEPSKKVYEIEDYVKWADAEIPDGAIALGHSNGGRILLNLCSNKPGKLSNLILLDSAGVYEVSAKKKVVAGLAKIGKPLKKIPVVDKAFHRFTGTTDYSKAPENMKKTLVNMLESDKKLNLESVATPTFILWGKKDTTTPPRQATTIYEKLPHAELKFYANWTHAPYISDPEGLARALYNLVKKLQNRGAGK
;
A
#
# COMPACT_ATOMS: atom_id res chain seq x y z
N MET A 1 -12.46 20.36 -17.70
CA MET A 1 -11.06 19.88 -17.67
C MET A 1 -10.94 19.02 -16.40
N SER A 2 -10.55 17.76 -16.52
CA SER A 2 -10.33 16.92 -15.33
C SER A 2 -9.15 17.50 -14.53
N GLU A 3 -9.34 17.62 -13.23
CA GLU A 3 -8.29 18.09 -12.32
C GLU A 3 -7.10 17.11 -12.36
N THR A 4 -5.93 17.59 -12.74
CA THR A 4 -4.71 16.76 -12.80
C THR A 4 -3.96 16.83 -11.48
N TYR A 5 -3.61 15.68 -10.92
CA TYR A 5 -2.84 15.56 -9.70
C TYR A 5 -1.39 15.16 -10.01
N ASP A 6 -0.47 15.63 -9.19
CA ASP A 6 0.96 15.32 -9.32
C ASP A 6 1.31 13.96 -8.73
N LEU A 7 0.48 13.48 -7.78
CA LEU A 7 0.66 12.19 -7.10
C LEU A 7 -0.70 11.61 -6.71
N TYR A 8 -0.93 10.35 -7.02
CA TYR A 8 -2.05 9.53 -6.54
C TYR A 8 -1.59 8.62 -5.41
N ILE A 9 -2.32 8.53 -4.31
CA ILE A 9 -1.97 7.68 -3.17
C ILE A 9 -3.06 6.64 -2.91
N ILE A 10 -2.69 5.36 -2.89
CA ILE A 10 -3.50 4.27 -2.33
C ILE A 10 -2.93 3.92 -0.95
N HIS A 11 -3.75 4.15 0.09
CA HIS A 11 -3.39 3.87 1.48
C HIS A 11 -3.37 2.37 1.79
N GLY A 12 -2.84 2.01 2.96
CA GLY A 12 -2.80 0.64 3.47
C GLY A 12 -4.16 0.14 3.98
N TRP A 13 -4.13 -0.97 4.71
CA TRP A 13 -5.32 -1.55 5.33
C TRP A 13 -5.73 -0.74 6.55
N THR A 14 -6.55 0.27 6.35
CA THR A 14 -7.05 1.19 7.39
C THR A 14 -8.45 1.69 7.05
N TYR A 15 -9.22 2.08 8.06
CA TYR A 15 -10.58 2.62 7.92
C TYR A 15 -10.62 4.16 8.01
N THR A 16 -9.45 4.81 8.08
CA THR A 16 -9.34 6.27 8.06
C THR A 16 -8.05 6.70 7.37
N VAL A 17 -8.09 7.85 6.70
CA VAL A 17 -6.92 8.51 6.09
C VAL A 17 -6.44 9.71 6.87
N GLU A 18 -7.12 10.06 7.97
CA GLU A 18 -6.78 11.24 8.81
C GLU A 18 -5.30 11.30 9.23
N PRO A 19 -4.63 10.17 9.57
CA PRO A 19 -3.22 10.21 9.93
C PRO A 19 -2.29 10.75 8.84
N TRP A 20 -2.74 10.77 7.57
CA TRP A 20 -1.98 11.35 6.46
C TRP A 20 -2.08 12.87 6.38
N ASN A 21 -3.04 13.51 7.07
CA ASN A 21 -3.38 14.93 6.91
C ASN A 21 -2.15 15.84 7.07
N ARG A 22 -1.26 15.55 8.01
CA ARG A 22 -0.05 16.36 8.21
C ARG A 22 0.90 16.29 7.00
N THR A 23 1.17 15.09 6.50
CA THR A 23 2.00 14.89 5.29
C THR A 23 1.36 15.57 4.07
N LEU A 24 0.04 15.40 3.88
CA LEU A 24 -0.69 15.99 2.76
C LEU A 24 -0.70 17.52 2.81
N ALA A 25 -0.86 18.11 4.00
CA ALA A 25 -0.82 19.57 4.19
C ALA A 25 0.55 20.13 3.77
N ILE A 26 1.65 19.51 4.22
CA ILE A 26 3.00 19.95 3.87
C ILE A 26 3.23 19.84 2.34
N LEU A 27 2.82 18.74 1.70
CA LEU A 27 2.95 18.58 0.26
C LEU A 27 2.17 19.65 -0.51
N LYS A 28 0.94 19.97 -0.05
CA LYS A 28 0.10 21.02 -0.61
C LYS A 28 0.75 22.40 -0.48
N GLU A 29 1.30 22.74 0.67
CA GLU A 29 2.06 23.98 0.91
C GLU A 29 3.27 24.12 -0.01
N GLN A 30 3.89 22.98 -0.37
CA GLN A 30 5.00 22.91 -1.32
C GLN A 30 4.56 22.86 -2.80
N GLY A 31 3.27 23.00 -3.07
CA GLY A 31 2.71 23.03 -4.43
C GLY A 31 2.60 21.66 -5.11
N ILE A 32 2.57 20.56 -4.36
CA ILE A 32 2.27 19.22 -4.85
C ILE A 32 0.79 18.92 -4.67
N ARG A 33 0.07 18.68 -5.76
CA ARG A 33 -1.34 18.27 -5.74
C ARG A 33 -1.43 16.77 -5.60
N VAL A 34 -2.00 16.33 -4.47
CA VAL A 34 -2.12 14.91 -4.15
C VAL A 34 -3.59 14.49 -4.15
N LYS A 35 -3.93 13.39 -4.84
CA LYS A 35 -5.21 12.70 -4.70
C LYS A 35 -5.03 11.47 -3.81
N MET A 36 -5.57 11.52 -2.59
CA MET A 36 -5.73 10.35 -1.74
C MET A 36 -6.96 9.58 -2.21
N LEU A 37 -6.78 8.31 -2.60
CA LEU A 37 -7.87 7.45 -3.07
C LEU A 37 -8.53 6.73 -1.89
N HIS A 38 -9.86 6.74 -1.86
CA HIS A 38 -10.64 6.03 -0.85
C HIS A 38 -10.90 4.60 -1.29
N VAL A 39 -10.25 3.65 -0.61
CA VAL A 39 -10.27 2.22 -0.99
C VAL A 39 -11.62 1.59 -0.63
N PRO A 40 -12.33 0.97 -1.60
CA PRO A 40 -13.62 0.31 -1.36
C PRO A 40 -13.54 -0.76 -0.27
N GLY A 41 -14.50 -0.74 0.65
CA GLY A 41 -14.55 -1.62 1.82
C GLY A 41 -13.68 -1.18 3.00
N LEU A 42 -12.76 -0.23 2.81
CA LEU A 42 -11.91 0.34 3.86
C LEU A 42 -12.38 1.77 4.21
N THR A 43 -11.91 2.76 3.48
CA THR A 43 -12.30 4.16 3.70
C THR A 43 -13.53 4.58 2.90
N GLU A 44 -13.97 3.75 1.95
CA GLU A 44 -15.26 3.84 1.29
C GLU A 44 -16.12 2.64 1.70
N PRO A 45 -17.36 2.82 2.25
CA PRO A 45 -18.17 1.72 2.75
C PRO A 45 -18.56 0.73 1.65
N SER A 46 -18.47 -0.58 1.93
CA SER A 46 -18.92 -1.63 1.03
C SER A 46 -19.26 -2.91 1.80
N LYS A 47 -20.21 -3.69 1.29
CA LYS A 47 -20.55 -5.03 1.79
C LYS A 47 -19.95 -6.16 0.94
N LYS A 48 -19.28 -5.81 -0.17
CA LYS A 48 -18.66 -6.78 -1.09
C LYS A 48 -17.45 -7.43 -0.43
N VAL A 49 -17.19 -8.70 -0.76
CA VAL A 49 -15.91 -9.36 -0.60
C VAL A 49 -15.11 -9.09 -1.86
N TYR A 50 -13.90 -8.56 -1.72
CA TYR A 50 -13.04 -8.18 -2.84
C TYR A 50 -11.96 -9.22 -3.10
N GLU A 51 -11.70 -9.45 -4.39
CA GLU A 51 -10.49 -10.09 -4.90
C GLU A 51 -9.49 -9.01 -5.34
N ILE A 52 -8.22 -9.40 -5.58
CA ILE A 52 -7.21 -8.44 -6.04
C ILE A 52 -7.57 -7.82 -7.38
N GLU A 53 -8.21 -8.57 -8.26
CA GLU A 53 -8.67 -8.15 -9.58
C GLU A 53 -9.72 -7.03 -9.50
N ASP A 54 -10.56 -7.03 -8.47
CA ASP A 54 -11.53 -5.97 -8.22
C ASP A 54 -10.81 -4.66 -7.89
N TYR A 55 -9.80 -4.72 -7.01
CA TYR A 55 -9.01 -3.56 -6.65
C TYR A 55 -8.13 -3.06 -7.80
N VAL A 56 -7.61 -3.96 -8.62
CA VAL A 56 -6.87 -3.59 -9.85
C VAL A 56 -7.79 -2.82 -10.81
N LYS A 57 -9.01 -3.31 -11.07
CA LYS A 57 -10.00 -2.63 -11.91
C LYS A 57 -10.39 -1.26 -11.35
N TRP A 58 -10.60 -1.19 -10.04
CA TRP A 58 -10.90 0.07 -9.36
C TRP A 58 -9.74 1.07 -9.49
N ALA A 59 -8.50 0.66 -9.18
CA ALA A 59 -7.33 1.51 -9.27
C ALA A 59 -7.06 1.98 -10.72
N ASP A 60 -7.30 1.12 -11.69
CA ASP A 60 -7.19 1.44 -13.12
C ASP A 60 -8.17 2.53 -13.56
N ALA A 61 -9.39 2.51 -13.02
CA ALA A 61 -10.41 3.52 -13.30
C ALA A 61 -10.13 4.86 -12.59
N GLU A 62 -9.58 4.82 -11.36
CA GLU A 62 -9.33 6.01 -10.54
C GLU A 62 -8.04 6.76 -10.90
N ILE A 63 -7.04 6.05 -11.45
CA ILE A 63 -5.72 6.61 -11.75
C ILE A 63 -5.59 6.79 -13.27
N PRO A 64 -5.33 8.01 -13.76
CA PRO A 64 -5.09 8.24 -15.19
C PRO A 64 -3.84 7.52 -15.69
N ASP A 65 -3.81 7.23 -16.99
CA ASP A 65 -2.63 6.70 -17.66
C ASP A 65 -1.46 7.70 -17.57
N GLY A 66 -0.26 7.16 -17.34
CA GLY A 66 0.95 7.98 -17.19
C GLY A 66 1.10 8.69 -15.84
N ALA A 67 0.19 8.49 -14.90
CA ALA A 67 0.27 9.10 -13.56
C ALA A 67 1.46 8.57 -12.74
N ILE A 68 1.89 9.35 -11.74
CA ILE A 68 2.75 8.89 -10.65
C ILE A 68 1.83 8.42 -9.52
N ALA A 69 2.01 7.19 -9.06
CA ALA A 69 1.21 6.64 -7.97
C ALA A 69 2.07 6.09 -6.83
N LEU A 70 1.63 6.32 -5.59
CA LEU A 70 2.20 5.77 -4.38
C LEU A 70 1.25 4.75 -3.78
N GLY A 71 1.75 3.56 -3.47
CA GLY A 71 1.05 2.55 -2.70
C GLY A 71 1.71 2.29 -1.36
N HIS A 72 0.98 2.53 -0.27
CA HIS A 72 1.41 2.17 1.08
C HIS A 72 0.86 0.80 1.46
N SER A 73 1.70 -0.09 1.97
CA SER A 73 1.28 -1.39 2.50
C SER A 73 0.38 -2.15 1.49
N ASN A 74 -0.89 -2.45 1.81
CA ASN A 74 -1.85 -3.06 0.89
C ASN A 74 -2.08 -2.26 -0.40
N GLY A 75 -1.98 -0.93 -0.34
CA GLY A 75 -2.03 -0.07 -1.53
C GLY A 75 -0.89 -0.36 -2.51
N GLY A 76 0.30 -0.66 -1.99
CA GLY A 76 1.44 -1.10 -2.80
C GLY A 76 1.18 -2.45 -3.49
N ARG A 77 0.58 -3.43 -2.78
CA ARG A 77 0.11 -4.69 -3.39
C ARG A 77 -0.82 -4.44 -4.57
N ILE A 78 -1.80 -3.54 -4.41
CA ILE A 78 -2.77 -3.21 -5.47
C ILE A 78 -2.03 -2.63 -6.68
N LEU A 79 -1.14 -1.66 -6.48
CA LEU A 79 -0.39 -1.03 -7.58
C LEU A 79 0.61 -1.97 -8.24
N LEU A 80 1.26 -2.87 -7.50
CA LEU A 80 2.12 -3.91 -8.09
C LEU A 80 1.32 -4.84 -9.01
N ASN A 81 0.13 -5.28 -8.59
CA ASN A 81 -0.75 -6.08 -9.44
C ASN A 81 -1.26 -5.27 -10.65
N LEU A 82 -1.59 -3.99 -10.48
CA LEU A 82 -1.98 -3.12 -11.59
C LEU A 82 -0.86 -3.02 -12.63
N CYS A 83 0.37 -2.72 -12.21
CA CYS A 83 1.52 -2.57 -13.11
C CYS A 83 1.94 -3.90 -13.76
N SER A 84 1.78 -5.04 -13.07
CA SER A 84 2.01 -6.37 -13.62
C SER A 84 1.00 -6.72 -14.72
N ASN A 85 -0.27 -6.35 -14.53
CA ASN A 85 -1.36 -6.66 -15.46
C ASN A 85 -1.50 -5.64 -16.61
N LYS A 86 -1.05 -4.39 -16.38
CA LYS A 86 -1.14 -3.27 -17.33
C LYS A 86 0.20 -2.52 -17.42
N PRO A 87 1.17 -3.05 -18.16
CA PRO A 87 2.43 -2.34 -18.41
C PRO A 87 2.18 -0.96 -19.03
N GLY A 88 2.85 0.07 -18.53
CA GLY A 88 2.70 1.44 -19.02
C GLY A 88 1.54 2.23 -18.42
N LYS A 89 0.71 1.63 -17.55
CA LYS A 89 -0.38 2.34 -16.85
C LYS A 89 0.13 3.52 -16.03
N LEU A 90 1.22 3.34 -15.31
CA LEU A 90 1.87 4.39 -14.52
C LEU A 90 3.19 4.80 -15.17
N SER A 91 3.51 6.09 -15.15
CA SER A 91 4.85 6.58 -15.51
C SER A 91 5.88 6.20 -14.45
N ASN A 92 5.49 6.23 -13.19
CA ASN A 92 6.33 5.84 -12.05
C ASN A 92 5.48 5.27 -10.91
N LEU A 93 6.01 4.25 -10.25
CA LEU A 93 5.45 3.63 -9.05
C LEU A 93 6.30 3.99 -7.83
N ILE A 94 5.67 4.42 -6.74
CA ILE A 94 6.31 4.61 -5.44
C ILE A 94 5.73 3.58 -4.48
N LEU A 95 6.58 2.73 -3.90
CA LEU A 95 6.22 1.76 -2.88
C LEU A 95 6.68 2.27 -1.52
N LEU A 96 5.74 2.48 -0.60
CA LEU A 96 6.01 2.89 0.77
C LEU A 96 5.65 1.74 1.71
N ASP A 97 6.65 1.12 2.34
CA ASP A 97 6.45 0.00 3.27
C ASP A 97 5.42 -1.02 2.74
N SER A 98 5.58 -1.43 1.48
CA SER A 98 4.57 -2.14 0.68
C SER A 98 4.36 -3.58 1.14
N ALA A 99 3.14 -4.10 0.97
CA ALA A 99 2.88 -5.53 0.86
C ALA A 99 3.10 -6.00 -0.60
N GLY A 100 2.95 -7.31 -0.86
CA GLY A 100 3.13 -7.90 -2.20
C GLY A 100 4.20 -9.00 -2.24
N VAL A 101 4.74 -9.38 -1.07
CA VAL A 101 5.61 -10.56 -0.95
C VAL A 101 4.87 -11.65 -0.20
N TYR A 102 4.70 -12.81 -0.84
CA TYR A 102 4.03 -13.94 -0.22
C TYR A 102 4.81 -14.49 0.98
N GLU A 103 4.19 -14.44 2.15
CA GLU A 103 4.71 -15.03 3.38
C GLU A 103 3.76 -16.08 3.96
N VAL A 104 4.15 -17.35 3.94
CA VAL A 104 3.39 -18.48 4.49
C VAL A 104 3.02 -18.24 5.97
N SER A 105 3.90 -17.61 6.74
CA SER A 105 3.68 -17.31 8.16
C SER A 105 2.57 -16.30 8.41
N ALA A 106 2.44 -15.29 7.55
CA ALA A 106 1.40 -14.26 7.65
C ALA A 106 0.02 -14.87 7.40
N LYS A 107 -0.11 -15.67 6.31
CA LYS A 107 -1.34 -16.39 5.98
C LYS A 107 -1.78 -17.33 7.09
N LYS A 108 -0.89 -18.20 7.59
CA LYS A 108 -1.22 -19.17 8.66
C LYS A 108 -1.79 -18.46 9.89
N LYS A 109 -1.28 -17.26 10.24
CA LYS A 109 -1.77 -16.48 11.38
C LYS A 109 -3.18 -15.92 11.15
N VAL A 110 -3.47 -15.42 9.95
CA VAL A 110 -4.80 -14.88 9.61
C VAL A 110 -5.83 -16.01 9.48
N VAL A 111 -5.51 -17.08 8.75
CA VAL A 111 -6.43 -18.23 8.57
C VAL A 111 -6.69 -18.96 9.88
N ALA A 112 -5.69 -19.14 10.75
CA ALA A 112 -5.89 -19.72 12.10
C ALA A 112 -6.81 -18.85 12.97
N GLY A 113 -6.78 -17.52 12.74
CA GLY A 113 -7.74 -16.60 13.35
C GLY A 113 -9.17 -16.82 12.87
N LEU A 114 -9.36 -16.93 11.55
CA LEU A 114 -10.68 -17.16 10.95
C LEU A 114 -11.28 -18.53 11.31
N ALA A 115 -10.48 -19.60 11.34
CA ALA A 115 -10.94 -20.95 11.68
C ALA A 115 -11.48 -21.06 13.11
N LYS A 116 -11.10 -20.16 14.00
CA LYS A 116 -11.54 -20.13 15.40
C LYS A 116 -12.84 -19.34 15.62
N ILE A 117 -13.36 -18.63 14.63
CA ILE A 117 -14.59 -17.83 14.70
C ILE A 117 -15.86 -18.72 14.75
N GLY A 118 -15.76 -20.00 14.40
CA GLY A 118 -16.88 -20.96 14.51
C GLY A 118 -17.25 -21.42 15.93
N LYS A 119 -16.59 -20.92 16.99
CA LYS A 119 -16.92 -21.19 18.41
C LYS A 119 -17.00 -19.87 19.17
N PRO A 120 -17.88 -19.72 20.19
CA PRO A 120 -17.97 -18.49 20.99
C PRO A 120 -16.63 -18.21 21.66
N LEU A 121 -15.95 -17.16 21.22
CA LEU A 121 -14.54 -16.91 21.52
C LEU A 121 -14.32 -15.90 22.62
N LYS A 122 -13.69 -16.38 23.70
CA LYS A 122 -12.84 -15.54 24.56
C LYS A 122 -11.68 -14.98 23.71
N LYS A 123 -11.37 -13.68 23.84
CA LYS A 123 -10.29 -12.95 23.16
C LYS A 123 -9.03 -13.79 22.98
N ILE A 124 -8.54 -13.94 21.75
CA ILE A 124 -7.28 -14.63 21.47
C ILE A 124 -6.20 -13.59 21.18
N PRO A 125 -5.25 -13.35 22.09
CA PRO A 125 -4.24 -12.30 22.00
C PRO A 125 -3.33 -12.40 20.75
N VAL A 126 -3.18 -13.61 20.20
CA VAL A 126 -2.25 -13.87 19.08
C VAL A 126 -2.82 -13.41 17.72
N VAL A 127 -4.15 -13.44 17.57
CA VAL A 127 -4.81 -13.01 16.31
C VAL A 127 -4.89 -11.50 16.27
N ASP A 128 -5.21 -10.86 17.40
CA ASP A 128 -5.20 -9.42 17.54
C ASP A 128 -3.82 -8.83 17.23
N LYS A 129 -2.73 -9.44 17.72
CA LYS A 129 -1.37 -9.00 17.40
C LYS A 129 -1.02 -9.09 15.93
N ALA A 130 -1.44 -10.15 15.22
CA ALA A 130 -1.13 -10.29 13.79
C ALA A 130 -1.95 -9.30 12.96
N PHE A 131 -3.22 -9.12 13.28
CA PHE A 131 -4.09 -8.18 12.59
C PHE A 131 -3.73 -6.72 12.92
N HIS A 132 -3.44 -6.41 14.17
CA HIS A 132 -2.93 -5.11 14.59
C HIS A 132 -1.65 -4.74 13.85
N ARG A 133 -0.80 -5.74 13.57
CA ARG A 133 0.43 -5.55 12.80
C ARG A 133 0.16 -5.20 11.34
N PHE A 134 -0.92 -5.72 10.73
CA PHE A 134 -1.29 -5.47 9.33
C PHE A 134 -2.21 -4.27 9.13
N THR A 135 -3.01 -3.89 10.11
CA THR A 135 -4.07 -2.90 9.95
C THR A 135 -3.87 -1.64 10.78
N GLY A 136 -2.93 -1.65 11.74
CA GLY A 136 -2.80 -0.57 12.71
C GLY A 136 -4.01 -0.39 13.65
N THR A 137 -5.04 -1.25 13.51
CA THR A 137 -6.25 -1.21 14.32
C THR A 137 -6.22 -2.26 15.43
N THR A 138 -6.74 -1.91 16.61
CA THR A 138 -6.61 -2.70 17.84
C THR A 138 -7.55 -3.90 17.92
N ASP A 139 -8.46 -4.09 16.95
CA ASP A 139 -9.50 -5.09 17.11
C ASP A 139 -9.98 -5.71 15.78
N TYR A 140 -9.33 -6.84 15.40
CA TYR A 140 -9.77 -7.67 14.27
C TYR A 140 -11.22 -8.16 14.45
N SER A 141 -11.67 -8.35 15.69
CA SER A 141 -13.03 -8.79 15.98
C SER A 141 -14.09 -7.82 15.47
N LYS A 142 -13.74 -6.52 15.39
CA LYS A 142 -14.62 -5.45 14.92
C LYS A 142 -14.63 -5.26 13.39
N ALA A 143 -13.66 -5.85 12.66
CA ALA A 143 -13.67 -5.75 11.20
C ALA A 143 -14.90 -6.46 10.63
N PRO A 144 -15.58 -5.88 9.62
CA PRO A 144 -16.69 -6.51 8.94
C PRO A 144 -16.29 -7.87 8.33
N GLU A 145 -17.19 -8.86 8.34
CA GLU A 145 -16.92 -10.21 7.86
C GLU A 145 -16.47 -10.25 6.38
N ASN A 146 -17.05 -9.39 5.54
CA ASN A 146 -16.61 -9.25 4.15
C ASN A 146 -15.15 -8.80 4.06
N MET A 147 -14.73 -7.87 4.93
CA MET A 147 -13.35 -7.38 4.93
C MET A 147 -12.35 -8.36 5.51
N LYS A 148 -12.75 -9.22 6.45
CA LYS A 148 -11.95 -10.35 6.90
C LYS A 148 -11.66 -11.33 5.77
N LYS A 149 -12.67 -11.66 4.97
CA LYS A 149 -12.52 -12.51 3.77
C LYS A 149 -11.66 -11.82 2.72
N THR A 150 -11.91 -10.54 2.46
CA THR A 150 -11.11 -9.71 1.55
C THR A 150 -9.62 -9.72 1.93
N LEU A 151 -9.28 -9.59 3.22
CA LEU A 151 -7.87 -9.64 3.65
C LEU A 151 -7.21 -10.98 3.31
N VAL A 152 -7.93 -12.09 3.48
CA VAL A 152 -7.42 -13.42 3.09
C VAL A 152 -7.13 -13.47 1.60
N ASN A 153 -8.07 -12.98 0.76
CA ASN A 153 -7.89 -12.91 -0.68
C ASN A 153 -6.67 -12.07 -1.08
N MET A 154 -6.45 -10.93 -0.38
CA MET A 154 -5.26 -10.10 -0.61
C MET A 154 -3.97 -10.84 -0.29
N LEU A 155 -3.90 -11.58 0.81
CA LEU A 155 -2.72 -12.38 1.18
C LEU A 155 -2.48 -13.55 0.22
N GLU A 156 -3.55 -14.14 -0.32
CA GLU A 156 -3.44 -15.20 -1.32
C GLU A 156 -2.97 -14.69 -2.68
N SER A 157 -3.35 -13.47 -3.06
CA SER A 157 -2.97 -12.88 -4.33
C SER A 157 -1.46 -12.72 -4.50
N ASP A 158 -0.72 -12.55 -3.39
CA ASP A 158 0.74 -12.44 -3.42
C ASP A 158 1.44 -13.67 -4.03
N LYS A 159 0.78 -14.85 -4.03
CA LYS A 159 1.31 -16.06 -4.68
C LYS A 159 1.34 -15.97 -6.19
N LYS A 160 0.41 -15.21 -6.76
CA LYS A 160 0.21 -15.08 -8.21
C LYS A 160 0.92 -13.85 -8.77
N LEU A 161 1.34 -12.92 -7.90
CA LEU A 161 1.99 -11.68 -8.31
C LEU A 161 3.37 -11.98 -8.92
N ASN A 162 3.53 -11.67 -10.21
CA ASN A 162 4.81 -11.72 -10.89
C ASN A 162 5.50 -10.35 -10.83
N LEU A 163 6.42 -10.17 -9.89
CA LEU A 163 7.19 -8.92 -9.74
C LEU A 163 8.11 -8.65 -10.95
N GLU A 164 8.60 -9.68 -11.61
CA GLU A 164 9.51 -9.55 -12.76
C GLU A 164 8.81 -8.96 -13.99
N SER A 165 7.46 -9.06 -14.07
CA SER A 165 6.67 -8.45 -15.14
C SER A 165 6.36 -6.97 -14.92
N VAL A 166 6.68 -6.41 -13.74
CA VAL A 166 6.46 -4.98 -13.44
C VAL A 166 7.55 -4.13 -14.08
N ALA A 167 7.34 -3.72 -15.32
CA ALA A 167 8.30 -2.89 -16.07
C ALA A 167 8.28 -1.41 -15.69
N THR A 168 7.30 -0.97 -14.87
CA THR A 168 7.17 0.42 -14.43
C THR A 168 8.37 0.83 -13.56
N PRO A 169 9.06 1.96 -13.85
CA PRO A 169 10.10 2.50 -12.98
C PRO A 169 9.59 2.68 -11.56
N THR A 170 10.22 1.99 -10.60
CA THR A 170 9.73 1.87 -9.24
C THR A 170 10.70 2.44 -8.21
N PHE A 171 10.20 3.26 -7.29
CA PHE A 171 10.93 3.80 -6.15
C PHE A 171 10.42 3.17 -4.86
N ILE A 172 11.28 2.43 -4.18
CA ILE A 172 10.97 1.69 -2.96
C ILE A 172 11.50 2.50 -1.77
N LEU A 173 10.59 3.04 -0.95
CA LEU A 173 10.88 3.78 0.26
C LEU A 173 10.46 2.91 1.45
N TRP A 174 11.40 2.66 2.39
CA TRP A 174 11.11 1.69 3.44
C TRP A 174 11.72 2.04 4.79
N GLY A 175 10.94 1.82 5.85
CA GLY A 175 11.38 1.99 7.22
C GLY A 175 12.23 0.83 7.73
N LYS A 176 13.42 1.12 8.28
CA LYS A 176 14.24 0.08 8.94
C LYS A 176 13.59 -0.48 10.20
N LYS A 177 12.68 0.29 10.82
CA LYS A 177 11.92 -0.12 12.01
C LYS A 177 10.55 -0.70 11.68
N ASP A 178 10.25 -0.96 10.39
CA ASP A 178 9.00 -1.62 10.00
C ASP A 178 8.98 -3.07 10.48
N THR A 179 8.02 -3.36 11.35
CA THR A 179 7.78 -4.71 11.88
C THR A 179 6.56 -5.38 11.24
N THR A 180 5.80 -4.67 10.42
CA THR A 180 4.60 -5.16 9.72
C THR A 180 4.98 -5.80 8.40
N THR A 181 5.62 -5.03 7.53
CA THR A 181 6.29 -5.50 6.32
C THR A 181 7.80 -5.31 6.55
N PRO A 182 8.49 -6.34 7.09
CA PRO A 182 9.89 -6.16 7.51
C PRO A 182 10.80 -5.81 6.33
N PRO A 183 11.94 -5.09 6.57
CA PRO A 183 12.86 -4.62 5.53
C PRO A 183 13.33 -5.66 4.52
N ARG A 184 13.36 -6.95 4.90
CA ARG A 184 13.67 -8.05 3.96
C ARG A 184 12.68 -8.14 2.81
N GLN A 185 11.41 -7.72 2.99
CA GLN A 185 10.44 -7.68 1.90
C GLN A 185 10.79 -6.60 0.87
N ALA A 186 11.29 -5.44 1.32
CA ALA A 186 11.80 -4.41 0.41
C ALA A 186 12.94 -4.94 -0.47
N THR A 187 13.89 -5.68 0.14
CA THR A 187 14.99 -6.31 -0.58
C THR A 187 14.48 -7.33 -1.60
N THR A 188 13.54 -8.19 -1.19
CA THR A 188 12.92 -9.18 -2.10
C THR A 188 12.20 -8.52 -3.27
N ILE A 189 11.46 -7.41 -3.05
CA ILE A 189 10.80 -6.66 -4.12
C ILE A 189 11.86 -6.04 -5.04
N TYR A 190 12.87 -5.39 -4.47
CA TYR A 190 13.94 -4.74 -5.22
C TYR A 190 14.71 -5.70 -6.13
N GLU A 191 15.04 -6.89 -5.62
CA GLU A 191 15.78 -7.90 -6.37
C GLU A 191 14.99 -8.48 -7.56
N LYS A 192 13.65 -8.41 -7.51
CA LYS A 192 12.76 -8.95 -8.54
C LYS A 192 12.25 -7.91 -9.53
N LEU A 193 12.21 -6.64 -9.17
CA LEU A 193 11.76 -5.58 -10.07
C LEU A 193 12.87 -5.18 -11.05
N PRO A 194 12.62 -5.19 -12.38
CA PRO A 194 13.68 -4.90 -13.36
C PRO A 194 14.18 -3.45 -13.34
N HIS A 195 13.35 -2.50 -12.86
CA HIS A 195 13.66 -1.08 -12.85
C HIS A 195 13.30 -0.46 -11.50
N ALA A 196 14.08 -0.74 -10.46
CA ALA A 196 13.82 -0.26 -9.10
C ALA A 196 15.00 0.51 -8.50
N GLU A 197 14.68 1.55 -7.72
CA GLU A 197 15.58 2.23 -6.79
C GLU A 197 15.08 1.94 -5.36
N LEU A 198 15.94 1.49 -4.45
CA LEU A 198 15.60 1.19 -3.05
C LEU A 198 16.27 2.17 -2.10
N LYS A 199 15.47 2.74 -1.19
CA LYS A 199 15.96 3.61 -0.13
C LYS A 199 15.38 3.23 1.23
N PHE A 200 16.25 2.96 2.20
CA PHE A 200 15.89 2.73 3.59
C PHE A 200 16.01 4.00 4.43
N TYR A 201 15.04 4.18 5.33
CA TYR A 201 15.01 5.25 6.32
C TYR A 201 15.17 4.68 7.73
N ALA A 202 16.22 5.11 8.45
CA ALA A 202 16.64 4.50 9.71
C ALA A 202 15.56 4.52 10.81
N ASN A 203 14.75 5.59 10.85
CA ASN A 203 13.78 5.82 11.90
C ASN A 203 12.32 5.56 11.52
N TRP A 204 12.03 5.31 10.25
CA TRP A 204 10.66 5.05 9.84
C TRP A 204 10.19 3.67 10.32
N THR A 205 8.95 3.65 10.75
CA THR A 205 8.15 2.46 11.06
C THR A 205 7.26 2.13 9.85
N HIS A 206 6.31 1.19 9.99
CA HIS A 206 5.33 0.87 8.95
C HIS A 206 4.44 2.05 8.52
N ALA A 207 4.31 3.06 9.36
CA ALA A 207 3.47 4.23 9.11
C ALA A 207 4.29 5.53 9.27
N PRO A 208 5.19 5.86 8.32
CA PRO A 208 6.02 7.06 8.43
C PRO A 208 5.20 8.35 8.37
N TYR A 209 3.99 8.33 7.79
CA TYR A 209 3.04 9.45 7.84
C TYR A 209 2.53 9.76 9.27
N ILE A 210 2.77 8.84 10.23
CA ILE A 210 2.52 9.05 11.68
C ILE A 210 3.84 9.36 12.41
N SER A 211 4.87 8.53 12.16
CA SER A 211 6.11 8.58 12.96
C SER A 211 7.07 9.70 12.52
N ASP A 212 7.01 10.16 11.26
CA ASP A 212 7.87 11.20 10.68
C ASP A 212 7.19 11.86 9.47
N PRO A 213 6.02 12.54 9.65
CA PRO A 213 5.25 13.11 8.53
C PRO A 213 6.03 14.16 7.75
N GLU A 214 6.88 14.96 8.42
CA GLU A 214 7.76 15.95 7.80
C GLU A 214 8.84 15.30 6.93
N GLY A 215 9.48 14.24 7.44
CA GLY A 215 10.47 13.48 6.70
C GLY A 215 9.89 12.78 5.49
N LEU A 216 8.69 12.21 5.62
CA LEU A 216 7.96 11.60 4.52
C LEU A 216 7.58 12.64 3.46
N ALA A 217 7.00 13.79 3.87
CA ALA A 217 6.62 14.84 2.94
C ALA A 217 7.83 15.36 2.15
N ARG A 218 8.96 15.58 2.82
CA ARG A 218 10.23 15.99 2.18
C ARG A 218 10.73 14.94 1.17
N ALA A 219 10.67 13.67 1.53
CA ALA A 219 11.09 12.57 0.65
C ALA A 219 10.21 12.51 -0.61
N LEU A 220 8.89 12.61 -0.44
CA LEU A 220 7.93 12.59 -1.54
C LEU A 220 8.04 13.84 -2.42
N TYR A 221 8.17 15.02 -1.84
CA TYR A 221 8.38 16.26 -2.59
C TYR A 221 9.59 16.15 -3.53
N ASN A 222 10.76 15.78 -2.95
CA ASN A 222 11.99 15.67 -3.73
C ASN A 222 11.86 14.62 -4.84
N LEU A 223 11.20 13.51 -4.58
CA LEU A 223 11.00 12.46 -5.56
C LEU A 223 10.05 12.90 -6.67
N VAL A 224 8.88 13.46 -6.35
CA VAL A 224 7.90 13.91 -7.35
C VAL A 224 8.53 15.00 -8.24
N LYS A 225 9.24 15.98 -7.67
CA LYS A 225 9.95 17.01 -8.46
C LYS A 225 11.01 16.42 -9.38
N LYS A 226 11.82 15.45 -8.90
CA LYS A 226 12.80 14.72 -9.73
C LYS A 226 12.11 14.04 -10.92
N LEU A 227 10.93 13.42 -10.71
CA LEU A 227 10.19 12.70 -11.74
C LEU A 227 9.56 13.64 -12.77
N GLN A 228 8.96 14.75 -12.33
CA GLN A 228 8.40 15.78 -13.21
C GLN A 228 9.47 16.36 -14.15
N ASN A 229 10.64 16.67 -13.61
CA ASN A 229 11.74 17.22 -14.40
C ASN A 229 12.29 16.22 -15.45
N ARG A 230 12.29 14.93 -15.16
CA ARG A 230 12.67 13.88 -16.13
C ARG A 230 11.64 13.71 -17.25
N GLY A 231 10.36 14.00 -16.99
CA GLY A 231 9.28 13.96 -17.98
C GLY A 231 9.26 15.17 -18.91
N ALA A 232 9.69 16.34 -18.44
CA ALA A 232 9.72 17.58 -19.21
C ALA A 232 10.90 17.67 -20.19
N GLY A 233 11.89 16.79 -20.08
CA GLY A 233 13.09 16.76 -20.94
C GLY A 233 13.03 15.73 -22.08
N LYS A 234 11.86 15.11 -22.31
CA LYS A 234 11.59 14.21 -23.45
C LYS A 234 10.56 14.83 -24.37
#